data_d1dc79173efc8860b4587949ce5ed8e5
#
_entry.id   d1dc79173efc8860b4587949ce5ed8e5
#
_cell.length_a   1.000
_cell.length_b   1.000
_cell.length_c   1.000
_cell.angle_alpha   90.00
_cell.angle_beta   90.00
_cell.angle_gamma   90.00
#
_symmetry.space_group_name_H-M   'P 1'
#
loop_
_entity.id
_entity.type
_entity.pdbx_description
1 polymer ?
#
loop_
_entity_poly.entity_id
_entity_poly.type
_entity_poly.pdbx_seq_one_letter_code
_entity_poly.pdbx_strand_id
1 'polypeptide(L)'
;MKIGVVGAGISGLAISLAAEKAGHEVVIFESESDVGGRMSSIRFGAYIIDIGFHVLHTAYPSLHRWIDFSKLEFKEMEKCTESIDPDTGTRQLFADAISMPLKLFPTLKATGLRDGIRLLRWRLDSNRRDIEQPLDFKSKNIMDGFKQRGFSDNLVQNILRPLFTGITLDPDLEERMSFASFTWSAMSLGSMIMLKDGIQAVPNQLANKLTSTQIRERLILAVSYTH
;
A
#
# COMPACT_ATOMS: atom_id res chain seq x y z
N MET A 1 -9.78 9.52 -29.50
CA MET A 1 -8.59 8.76 -29.94
C MET A 1 -8.83 7.30 -29.60
N LYS A 2 -8.07 6.40 -30.26
CA LYS A 2 -7.97 4.99 -29.82
C LYS A 2 -6.76 4.83 -28.91
N ILE A 3 -6.95 4.20 -27.75
CA ILE A 3 -5.91 4.00 -26.75
C ILE A 3 -5.79 2.51 -26.47
N GLY A 4 -4.58 1.96 -26.64
CA GLY A 4 -4.23 0.62 -26.21
C GLY A 4 -3.57 0.67 -24.83
N VAL A 5 -4.10 -0.09 -23.87
CA VAL A 5 -3.54 -0.23 -22.52
C VAL A 5 -2.97 -1.63 -22.36
N VAL A 6 -1.74 -1.74 -21.91
CA VAL A 6 -1.09 -3.03 -21.68
C VAL A 6 -1.16 -3.37 -20.19
N GLY A 7 -1.83 -4.48 -19.89
CA GLY A 7 -2.08 -4.98 -18.54
C GLY A 7 -3.37 -4.46 -17.91
N ALA A 8 -4.17 -5.41 -17.39
CA ALA A 8 -5.41 -5.13 -16.64
C ALA A 8 -5.19 -5.15 -15.11
N GLY A 9 -4.00 -4.77 -14.66
CA GLY A 9 -3.76 -4.48 -13.25
C GLY A 9 -4.47 -3.19 -12.82
N ILE A 10 -4.41 -2.86 -11.52
CA ILE A 10 -5.10 -1.70 -10.94
C ILE A 10 -4.83 -0.38 -11.70
N SER A 11 -3.58 -0.15 -12.13
CA SER A 11 -3.19 1.05 -12.87
C SER A 11 -3.77 1.07 -14.27
N GLY A 12 -3.73 -0.06 -15.00
CA GLY A 12 -4.31 -0.17 -16.34
C GLY A 12 -5.83 0.01 -16.33
N LEU A 13 -6.51 -0.55 -15.34
CA LEU A 13 -7.95 -0.37 -15.16
C LEU A 13 -8.31 1.10 -14.82
N ALA A 14 -7.55 1.73 -13.92
CA ALA A 14 -7.81 3.13 -13.55
C ALA A 14 -7.59 4.09 -14.72
N ILE A 15 -6.52 3.92 -15.50
CA ILE A 15 -6.25 4.77 -16.66
C ILE A 15 -7.29 4.53 -17.77
N SER A 16 -7.74 3.29 -17.95
CA SER A 16 -8.79 2.95 -18.91
C SER A 16 -10.13 3.62 -18.56
N LEU A 17 -10.49 3.59 -17.27
CA LEU A 17 -11.68 4.31 -16.78
C LEU A 17 -11.57 5.83 -16.98
N ALA A 18 -10.39 6.40 -16.74
CA ALA A 18 -10.16 7.83 -16.94
C ALA A 18 -10.27 8.20 -18.45
N ALA A 19 -9.67 7.39 -19.33
CA ALA A 19 -9.70 7.59 -20.76
C ALA A 19 -11.10 7.42 -21.34
N GLU A 20 -11.85 6.42 -20.89
CA GLU A 20 -13.25 6.20 -21.28
C GLU A 20 -14.14 7.39 -20.88
N LYS A 21 -13.99 7.90 -19.64
CA LYS A 21 -14.66 9.12 -19.18
C LYS A 21 -14.32 10.36 -19.99
N ALA A 22 -13.11 10.41 -20.56
CA ALA A 22 -12.69 11.49 -21.45
C ALA A 22 -13.17 11.31 -22.92
N GLY A 23 -13.98 10.28 -23.19
CA GLY A 23 -14.57 10.02 -24.51
C GLY A 23 -13.61 9.33 -25.48
N HIS A 24 -12.60 8.61 -24.99
CA HIS A 24 -11.69 7.85 -25.83
C HIS A 24 -12.15 6.40 -25.98
N GLU A 25 -11.84 5.80 -27.14
CA GLU A 25 -12.02 4.36 -27.37
C GLU A 25 -10.81 3.64 -26.74
N VAL A 26 -11.06 2.70 -25.83
CA VAL A 26 -10.00 2.01 -25.08
C VAL A 26 -10.06 0.52 -25.33
N VAL A 27 -8.89 -0.09 -25.51
CA VAL A 27 -8.71 -1.56 -25.54
C VAL A 27 -7.61 -1.91 -24.55
N ILE A 28 -7.90 -2.83 -23.64
CA ILE A 28 -6.91 -3.39 -22.70
C ILE A 28 -6.42 -4.71 -23.27
N PHE A 29 -5.10 -4.92 -23.24
CA PHE A 29 -4.45 -6.19 -23.57
C PHE A 29 -3.92 -6.79 -22.27
N GLU A 30 -4.46 -7.95 -21.87
CA GLU A 30 -4.08 -8.68 -20.67
C GLU A 30 -3.58 -10.07 -21.03
N SER A 31 -2.54 -10.54 -20.37
CA SER A 31 -1.96 -11.88 -20.60
C SER A 31 -2.74 -12.99 -19.90
N GLU A 32 -3.37 -12.66 -18.79
CA GLU A 32 -4.12 -13.60 -17.98
C GLU A 32 -5.62 -13.57 -18.30
N SER A 33 -6.33 -14.62 -17.91
CA SER A 33 -7.79 -14.70 -18.04
C SER A 33 -8.53 -13.68 -17.17
N ASP A 34 -7.91 -13.32 -16.04
CA ASP A 34 -8.49 -12.47 -15.03
C ASP A 34 -7.75 -11.14 -14.90
N VAL A 35 -8.48 -10.08 -14.54
CA VAL A 35 -7.90 -8.78 -14.26
C VAL A 35 -7.27 -8.77 -12.86
N GLY A 36 -6.38 -7.79 -12.58
CA GLY A 36 -5.88 -7.56 -11.22
C GLY A 36 -4.36 -7.56 -11.12
N GLY A 37 -3.68 -8.38 -11.88
CA GLY A 37 -2.22 -8.50 -11.82
C GLY A 37 -1.76 -8.85 -10.39
N ARG A 38 -0.97 -7.98 -9.73
CA ARG A 38 -0.51 -8.19 -8.35
C ARG A 38 -1.61 -8.08 -7.28
N MET A 39 -2.79 -7.62 -7.64
CA MET A 39 -3.99 -7.61 -6.79
C MET A 39 -4.94 -8.73 -7.21
N SER A 40 -4.43 -9.93 -7.34
CA SER A 40 -5.22 -11.12 -7.70
C SER A 40 -5.31 -12.10 -6.54
N SER A 41 -6.38 -12.87 -6.52
CA SER A 41 -6.67 -13.90 -5.53
C SER A 41 -7.04 -15.20 -6.21
N ILE A 42 -6.65 -16.32 -5.62
CA ILE A 42 -7.06 -17.66 -6.08
C ILE A 42 -7.97 -18.31 -5.04
N ARG A 43 -8.89 -19.15 -5.50
CA ARG A 43 -9.72 -19.99 -4.63
C ARG A 43 -9.13 -21.39 -4.55
N PHE A 44 -8.89 -21.84 -3.32
CA PHE A 44 -8.46 -23.20 -3.05
C PHE A 44 -9.43 -23.84 -2.04
N GLY A 45 -10.39 -24.59 -2.53
CA GLY A 45 -11.49 -25.12 -1.72
C GLY A 45 -12.32 -23.99 -1.08
N ALA A 46 -12.37 -23.96 0.24
CA ALA A 46 -13.04 -22.92 1.01
C ALA A 46 -12.17 -21.69 1.28
N TYR A 47 -10.90 -21.71 0.89
CA TYR A 47 -9.95 -20.64 1.16
C TYR A 47 -9.82 -19.70 -0.02
N ILE A 48 -9.55 -18.42 0.28
CA ILE A 48 -9.15 -17.41 -0.68
C ILE A 48 -7.73 -17.02 -0.33
N ILE A 49 -6.84 -17.06 -1.33
CA ILE A 49 -5.42 -16.79 -1.17
C ILE A 49 -5.06 -15.62 -2.08
N ASP A 50 -4.65 -14.52 -1.51
CA ASP A 50 -4.13 -13.38 -2.25
C ASP A 50 -2.71 -13.68 -2.73
N ILE A 51 -2.45 -13.51 -4.04
CA ILE A 51 -1.16 -13.87 -4.64
C ILE A 51 -0.09 -12.82 -4.34
N GLY A 52 -0.49 -11.55 -4.25
CA GLY A 52 0.42 -10.43 -4.00
C GLY A 52 0.04 -9.66 -2.74
N PHE A 53 -0.57 -8.50 -2.92
CA PHE A 53 -1.07 -7.70 -1.80
C PHE A 53 -2.31 -8.34 -1.19
N HIS A 54 -2.42 -8.30 0.14
CA HIS A 54 -3.55 -8.86 0.89
C HIS A 54 -4.23 -7.82 1.80
N VAL A 55 -3.68 -6.61 1.88
CA VAL A 55 -4.25 -5.51 2.68
C VAL A 55 -4.45 -4.27 1.83
N LEU A 56 -5.48 -3.52 2.15
CA LEU A 56 -5.79 -2.24 1.53
C LEU A 56 -5.81 -1.15 2.60
N HIS A 57 -5.18 -0.02 2.32
CA HIS A 57 -5.20 1.16 3.18
C HIS A 57 -6.32 2.10 2.77
N THR A 58 -7.29 2.36 3.67
CA THR A 58 -8.44 3.22 3.36
C THR A 58 -8.09 4.70 3.18
N ALA A 59 -6.93 5.15 3.68
CA ALA A 59 -6.52 6.55 3.56
C ALA A 59 -5.85 6.91 2.23
N TYR A 60 -5.64 5.98 1.31
CA TYR A 60 -5.09 6.34 0.00
C TYR A 60 -6.11 7.15 -0.82
N PRO A 61 -5.80 8.42 -1.17
CA PRO A 61 -6.77 9.32 -1.81
C PRO A 61 -7.31 8.79 -3.12
N SER A 62 -6.44 8.16 -3.92
CA SER A 62 -6.82 7.58 -5.22
C SER A 62 -7.88 6.49 -5.11
N LEU A 63 -7.96 5.77 -3.98
CA LEU A 63 -8.96 4.73 -3.79
C LEU A 63 -10.37 5.31 -3.73
N HIS A 64 -10.56 6.40 -3.01
CA HIS A 64 -11.89 7.05 -2.87
C HIS A 64 -12.45 7.58 -4.19
N ARG A 65 -11.56 7.87 -5.15
CA ARG A 65 -11.98 8.27 -6.51
C ARG A 65 -12.53 7.11 -7.33
N TRP A 66 -12.00 5.92 -7.11
CA TRP A 66 -12.24 4.78 -7.99
C TRP A 66 -13.02 3.64 -7.34
N ILE A 67 -12.92 3.47 -6.03
CA ILE A 67 -13.48 2.35 -5.29
C ILE A 67 -14.70 2.78 -4.47
N ASP A 68 -15.74 1.99 -4.57
CA ASP A 68 -16.94 2.11 -3.74
C ASP A 68 -16.81 1.11 -2.58
N PHE A 69 -16.38 1.59 -1.42
CA PHE A 69 -16.19 0.75 -0.23
C PHE A 69 -17.49 0.16 0.30
N SER A 70 -18.65 0.77 0.01
CA SER A 70 -19.95 0.25 0.46
C SER A 70 -20.31 -1.10 -0.19
N LYS A 71 -19.64 -1.43 -1.29
CA LYS A 71 -19.81 -2.70 -2.04
C LYS A 71 -18.75 -3.74 -1.71
N LEU A 72 -17.89 -3.49 -0.74
CA LEU A 72 -16.82 -4.38 -0.33
C LEU A 72 -17.09 -4.85 1.11
N GLU A 73 -17.14 -6.16 1.32
CA GLU A 73 -17.11 -6.72 2.66
C GLU A 73 -15.66 -6.83 3.14
N PHE A 74 -15.35 -6.24 4.28
CA PHE A 74 -13.98 -6.24 4.82
C PHE A 74 -13.95 -6.31 6.34
N LYS A 75 -12.78 -6.69 6.85
CA LYS A 75 -12.44 -6.63 8.27
C LYS A 75 -11.30 -5.63 8.46
N GLU A 76 -11.46 -4.72 9.41
CA GLU A 76 -10.37 -3.85 9.82
C GLU A 76 -9.35 -4.61 10.65
N MET A 77 -8.07 -4.35 10.39
CA MET A 77 -6.95 -4.88 11.16
C MET A 77 -6.58 -3.93 12.29
N GLU A 78 -6.05 -4.48 13.37
CA GLU A 78 -5.50 -3.68 14.45
C GLU A 78 -4.26 -2.91 13.98
N LYS A 79 -4.13 -1.64 14.41
CA LYS A 79 -2.97 -0.79 14.11
C LYS A 79 -1.76 -1.16 14.97
N CYS A 80 -1.33 -2.40 14.87
CA CYS A 80 -0.14 -2.88 15.56
C CYS A 80 0.64 -3.89 14.72
N THR A 81 1.92 -3.99 15.03
CA THR A 81 2.86 -4.93 14.43
C THR A 81 3.61 -5.65 15.55
N GLU A 82 3.78 -6.93 15.42
CA GLU A 82 4.63 -7.72 16.30
C GLU A 82 5.89 -8.12 15.52
N SER A 83 7.05 -7.75 16.04
CA SER A 83 8.35 -8.21 15.56
C SER A 83 8.77 -9.41 16.41
N ILE A 84 9.20 -10.48 15.76
CA ILE A 84 9.69 -11.69 16.40
C ILE A 84 11.14 -11.88 15.98
N ASP A 85 12.04 -11.90 16.94
CA ASP A 85 13.43 -12.26 16.71
C ASP A 85 13.51 -13.77 16.44
N PRO A 86 13.98 -14.22 15.28
CA PRO A 86 13.97 -15.63 14.90
C PRO A 86 14.93 -16.48 15.75
N ASP A 87 16.01 -15.88 16.29
CA ASP A 87 17.04 -16.61 17.04
C ASP A 87 16.65 -16.78 18.51
N THR A 88 16.04 -15.76 19.10
CA THR A 88 15.70 -15.75 20.53
C THR A 88 14.22 -15.99 20.82
N GLY A 89 13.35 -15.89 19.81
CA GLY A 89 11.88 -15.91 19.97
C GLY A 89 11.33 -14.69 20.70
N THR A 90 12.17 -13.67 20.95
CA THR A 90 11.75 -12.44 21.63
C THR A 90 10.74 -11.68 20.81
N ARG A 91 9.62 -11.32 21.43
CA ARG A 91 8.52 -10.58 20.78
C ARG A 91 8.51 -9.13 21.22
N GLN A 92 8.39 -8.23 20.26
CA GLN A 92 8.27 -6.79 20.47
C GLN A 92 7.01 -6.29 19.81
N LEU A 93 6.08 -5.75 20.59
CA LEU A 93 4.86 -5.17 20.09
C LEU A 93 5.06 -3.68 19.82
N PHE A 94 4.76 -3.27 18.61
CA PHE A 94 4.69 -1.88 18.19
C PHE A 94 3.28 -1.55 17.73
N ALA A 95 2.64 -0.56 18.36
CA ALA A 95 1.28 -0.14 18.06
C ALA A 95 1.20 1.37 17.89
N ASP A 96 0.18 1.83 17.15
CA ASP A 96 -0.20 3.24 17.13
C ASP A 96 -0.80 3.62 18.50
N ALA A 97 0.01 4.23 19.34
CA ALA A 97 -0.36 4.59 20.71
C ALA A 97 -1.56 5.53 20.81
N ILE A 98 -1.86 6.30 19.75
CA ILE A 98 -3.03 7.19 19.73
C ILE A 98 -4.32 6.39 19.47
N SER A 99 -4.27 5.47 18.50
CA SER A 99 -5.42 4.62 18.17
C SER A 99 -5.60 3.45 19.16
N MET A 100 -4.51 3.02 19.81
CA MET A 100 -4.50 1.88 20.74
C MET A 100 -3.82 2.23 22.06
N PRO A 101 -4.42 3.10 22.89
CA PRO A 101 -3.79 3.61 24.13
C PRO A 101 -3.43 2.50 25.12
N LEU A 102 -4.19 1.40 25.16
CA LEU A 102 -3.87 0.24 26.03
C LEU A 102 -2.58 -0.47 25.62
N LYS A 103 -2.10 -0.30 24.39
CA LYS A 103 -0.83 -0.85 23.89
C LYS A 103 0.34 0.14 24.00
N LEU A 104 0.14 1.31 24.65
CA LEU A 104 1.20 2.30 24.84
C LEU A 104 2.39 1.75 25.61
N PHE A 105 2.16 1.07 26.73
CA PHE A 105 3.23 0.54 27.57
C PHE A 105 4.09 -0.51 26.84
N PRO A 106 3.53 -1.56 26.21
CA PRO A 106 4.31 -2.48 25.38
C PRO A 106 5.08 -1.78 24.27
N THR A 107 4.47 -0.79 23.60
CA THR A 107 5.13 0.00 22.54
C THR A 107 6.32 0.79 23.09
N LEU A 108 6.18 1.46 24.23
CA LEU A 108 7.29 2.18 24.87
C LEU A 108 8.39 1.24 25.38
N LYS A 109 8.03 0.03 25.81
CA LYS A 109 9.02 -1.00 26.16
C LYS A 109 9.84 -1.43 24.95
N ALA A 110 9.23 -1.56 23.77
CA ALA A 110 9.89 -1.92 22.51
C ALA A 110 10.75 -0.78 21.95
N THR A 111 10.24 0.46 21.97
CA THR A 111 10.89 1.61 21.33
C THR A 111 11.73 2.47 22.27
N GLY A 112 11.40 2.48 23.56
CA GLY A 112 11.91 3.47 24.51
C GLY A 112 11.20 4.82 24.41
N LEU A 113 11.23 5.60 25.49
CA LEU A 113 10.54 6.89 25.57
C LEU A 113 11.04 7.90 24.55
N ARG A 114 12.36 7.96 24.35
CA ARG A 114 12.99 8.93 23.44
C ARG A 114 12.55 8.72 21.99
N ASP A 115 12.54 7.48 21.54
CA ASP A 115 12.10 7.14 20.18
C ASP A 115 10.58 7.22 20.03
N GLY A 116 9.83 6.91 21.08
CA GLY A 116 8.39 7.13 21.12
C GLY A 116 8.01 8.60 20.84
N ILE A 117 8.73 9.55 21.47
CA ILE A 117 8.53 10.99 21.21
C ILE A 117 8.89 11.36 19.76
N ARG A 118 9.97 10.80 19.21
CA ARG A 118 10.40 11.03 17.82
C ARG A 118 9.40 10.47 16.81
N LEU A 119 8.86 9.28 17.05
CA LEU A 119 7.82 8.67 16.24
C LEU A 119 6.53 9.51 16.25
N LEU A 120 6.14 10.01 17.41
CA LEU A 120 5.00 10.92 17.53
C LEU A 120 5.22 12.22 16.74
N ARG A 121 6.41 12.83 16.85
CA ARG A 121 6.76 14.00 16.03
C ARG A 121 6.68 13.69 14.53
N TRP A 122 7.27 12.56 14.11
CA TRP A 122 7.20 12.16 12.71
C TRP A 122 5.75 11.96 12.24
N ARG A 123 4.90 11.34 13.06
CA ARG A 123 3.47 11.22 12.77
C ARG A 123 2.80 12.59 12.57
N LEU A 124 3.02 13.52 13.50
CA LEU A 124 2.45 14.87 13.41
C LEU A 124 2.95 15.63 12.18
N ASP A 125 4.25 15.54 11.88
CA ASP A 125 4.84 16.16 10.70
C ASP A 125 4.30 15.57 9.39
N SER A 126 4.14 14.24 9.34
CA SER A 126 3.60 13.54 8.18
C SER A 126 2.14 13.89 7.94
N ASN A 127 1.33 13.98 9.01
CA ASN A 127 -0.10 14.27 8.91
C ASN A 127 -0.42 15.75 8.62
N ARG A 128 0.55 16.66 8.80
CA ARG A 128 0.41 18.07 8.38
C ARG A 128 0.50 18.24 6.87
N ARG A 129 1.13 17.30 6.17
CA ARG A 129 1.14 17.30 4.71
C ARG A 129 -0.23 16.84 4.22
N ASP A 130 -0.71 17.53 3.22
CA ASP A 130 -1.85 17.04 2.46
C ASP A 130 -1.43 15.71 1.80
N ILE A 131 -2.13 14.64 2.11
CA ILE A 131 -1.83 13.30 1.59
C ILE A 131 -2.01 13.23 0.06
N GLU A 132 -2.71 14.19 -0.55
CA GLU A 132 -2.87 14.31 -1.99
C GLU A 132 -1.68 15.02 -2.67
N GLN A 133 -0.79 15.65 -1.91
CA GLN A 133 0.37 16.32 -2.50
C GLN A 133 1.35 15.32 -3.12
N PRO A 134 1.95 15.70 -4.26
CA PRO A 134 2.99 14.89 -4.90
C PRO A 134 4.15 14.58 -3.95
N LEU A 135 4.74 13.41 -4.11
CA LEU A 135 5.91 13.02 -3.35
C LEU A 135 7.11 13.91 -3.72
N ASP A 136 7.90 14.29 -2.70
CA ASP A 136 9.14 15.02 -2.91
C ASP A 136 10.25 14.06 -3.35
N PHE A 137 10.48 14.00 -4.65
CA PHE A 137 11.54 13.18 -5.26
C PHE A 137 12.96 13.66 -4.97
N LYS A 138 13.13 14.84 -4.36
CA LYS A 138 14.43 15.35 -3.90
C LYS A 138 14.74 14.97 -2.45
N SER A 139 13.79 14.36 -1.75
CA SER A 139 14.02 13.90 -0.38
C SER A 139 15.10 12.82 -0.34
N LYS A 140 15.78 12.70 0.80
CA LYS A 140 16.76 11.63 1.06
C LYS A 140 16.10 10.25 1.00
N ASN A 141 16.90 9.19 0.90
CA ASN A 141 16.40 7.84 1.08
C ASN A 141 15.87 7.61 2.51
N ILE A 142 15.14 6.51 2.70
CA ILE A 142 14.48 6.19 3.97
C ILE A 142 15.49 6.03 5.10
N MET A 143 16.60 5.31 4.87
CA MET A 143 17.62 5.08 5.90
C MET A 143 18.27 6.36 6.38
N ASP A 144 18.63 7.26 5.46
CA ASP A 144 19.18 8.58 5.82
C ASP A 144 18.13 9.47 6.51
N GLY A 145 16.87 9.36 6.11
CA GLY A 145 15.76 10.02 6.78
C GLY A 145 15.58 9.57 8.22
N PHE A 146 15.73 8.27 8.51
CA PHE A 146 15.69 7.75 9.88
C PHE A 146 16.87 8.23 10.72
N LYS A 147 18.09 8.23 10.17
CA LYS A 147 19.28 8.81 10.83
C LYS A 147 19.08 10.29 11.15
N GLN A 148 18.57 11.07 10.20
CA GLN A 148 18.32 12.50 10.41
C GLN A 148 17.29 12.77 11.50
N ARG A 149 16.30 11.90 11.67
CA ARG A 149 15.31 11.97 12.75
C ARG A 149 15.90 11.51 14.09
N GLY A 150 17.10 10.95 14.07
CA GLY A 150 17.83 10.48 15.22
C GLY A 150 17.26 9.24 15.87
N PHE A 151 16.51 8.42 15.13
CA PHE A 151 16.03 7.14 15.64
C PHE A 151 17.19 6.25 16.08
N SER A 152 16.97 5.48 17.14
CA SER A 152 17.98 4.51 17.61
C SER A 152 18.13 3.35 16.65
N ASP A 153 19.31 2.73 16.65
CA ASP A 153 19.56 1.52 15.84
C ASP A 153 18.58 0.39 16.22
N ASN A 154 18.24 0.26 17.49
CA ASN A 154 17.27 -0.75 17.95
C ASN A 154 15.90 -0.55 17.27
N LEU A 155 15.35 0.67 17.29
CA LEU A 155 14.08 0.97 16.63
C LEU A 155 14.17 0.74 15.11
N VAL A 156 15.26 1.21 14.50
CA VAL A 156 15.44 1.09 13.04
C VAL A 156 15.56 -0.37 12.62
N GLN A 157 16.44 -1.15 13.23
CA GLN A 157 16.71 -2.52 12.77
C GLN A 157 15.57 -3.49 13.11
N ASN A 158 14.93 -3.35 14.28
CA ASN A 158 13.97 -4.33 14.76
C ASN A 158 12.51 -4.01 14.41
N ILE A 159 12.20 -2.74 14.06
CA ILE A 159 10.82 -2.33 13.82
C ILE A 159 10.67 -1.63 12.44
N LEU A 160 11.38 -0.51 12.23
CA LEU A 160 11.13 0.32 11.05
C LEU A 160 11.66 -0.33 9.76
N ARG A 161 12.87 -0.90 9.79
CA ARG A 161 13.44 -1.55 8.62
C ARG A 161 12.59 -2.74 8.15
N PRO A 162 12.23 -3.72 9.00
CA PRO A 162 11.35 -4.82 8.58
C PRO A 162 10.00 -4.33 8.04
N LEU A 163 9.40 -3.33 8.70
CA LEU A 163 8.12 -2.75 8.27
C LEU A 163 8.22 -2.14 6.87
N PHE A 164 9.19 -1.26 6.65
CA PHE A 164 9.34 -0.57 5.37
C PHE A 164 9.89 -1.45 4.26
N THR A 165 10.75 -2.42 4.58
CA THR A 165 11.16 -3.47 3.62
C THR A 165 9.94 -4.25 3.11
N GLY A 166 9.03 -4.62 4.00
CA GLY A 166 7.79 -5.30 3.60
C GLY A 166 6.88 -4.44 2.71
N ILE A 167 6.91 -3.13 2.87
CA ILE A 167 6.10 -2.18 2.08
C ILE A 167 6.75 -1.87 0.73
N THR A 168 8.07 -1.62 0.72
CA THR A 168 8.81 -1.21 -0.49
C THR A 168 9.33 -2.39 -1.30
N LEU A 169 9.43 -3.57 -0.68
CA LEU A 169 10.13 -4.76 -1.20
C LEU A 169 11.61 -4.49 -1.51
N ASP A 170 12.18 -3.49 -0.82
CA ASP A 170 13.56 -3.06 -0.94
C ASP A 170 14.25 -3.18 0.45
N PRO A 171 15.17 -4.15 0.63
CA PRO A 171 15.84 -4.37 1.90
C PRO A 171 16.82 -3.26 2.28
N ASP A 172 17.30 -2.50 1.29
CA ASP A 172 18.27 -1.41 1.49
C ASP A 172 17.58 -0.07 1.77
N LEU A 173 16.26 0.01 1.55
CA LEU A 173 15.42 1.20 1.77
C LEU A 173 15.95 2.43 1.03
N GLU A 174 16.36 2.24 -0.22
CA GLU A 174 16.80 3.31 -1.13
C GLU A 174 15.65 4.23 -1.57
N GLU A 175 14.41 3.79 -1.38
CA GLU A 175 13.22 4.59 -1.66
C GLU A 175 13.23 5.90 -0.86
N ARG A 176 12.50 6.91 -1.34
CA ARG A 176 12.50 8.26 -0.79
C ARG A 176 11.78 8.36 0.56
N MET A 177 12.33 9.15 1.48
CA MET A 177 11.72 9.41 2.78
C MET A 177 10.33 10.07 2.67
N SER A 178 10.06 10.78 1.57
CA SER A 178 8.73 11.31 1.29
C SER A 178 7.69 10.20 1.12
N PHE A 179 8.04 9.08 0.48
CA PHE A 179 7.19 7.90 0.37
C PHE A 179 6.95 7.25 1.74
N ALA A 180 8.00 7.09 2.55
CA ALA A 180 7.84 6.58 3.90
C ALA A 180 6.92 7.48 4.76
N SER A 181 7.06 8.80 4.65
CA SER A 181 6.20 9.74 5.37
C SER A 181 4.76 9.73 4.87
N PHE A 182 4.54 9.57 3.56
CA PHE A 182 3.21 9.37 2.97
C PHE A 182 2.56 8.09 3.51
N THR A 183 3.29 6.97 3.48
CA THR A 183 2.79 5.69 3.98
C THR A 183 2.50 5.76 5.49
N TRP A 184 3.40 6.38 6.26
CA TRP A 184 3.22 6.60 7.70
C TRP A 184 1.97 7.42 8.01
N SER A 185 1.71 8.47 7.22
CA SER A 185 0.48 9.26 7.30
C SER A 185 -0.75 8.41 6.97
N ALA A 186 -0.73 7.65 5.88
CA ALA A 186 -1.83 6.77 5.49
C ALA A 186 -2.17 5.77 6.60
N MET A 187 -1.15 5.13 7.20
CA MET A 187 -1.31 4.20 8.32
C MET A 187 -1.96 4.86 9.55
N SER A 188 -1.65 6.13 9.79
CA SER A 188 -2.20 6.86 10.94
C SER A 188 -3.60 7.41 10.71
N LEU A 189 -3.92 7.87 9.49
CA LEU A 189 -5.19 8.51 9.15
C LEU A 189 -6.30 7.52 8.78
N GLY A 190 -5.94 6.39 8.15
CA GLY A 190 -6.89 5.37 7.72
C GLY A 190 -6.80 4.08 8.52
N SER A 191 -7.47 3.06 8.01
CA SER A 191 -7.41 1.69 8.51
C SER A 191 -6.78 0.76 7.46
N MET A 192 -6.08 -0.26 7.93
CA MET A 192 -5.76 -1.42 7.11
C MET A 192 -6.97 -2.34 7.10
N ILE A 193 -7.39 -2.77 5.93
CA ILE A 193 -8.53 -3.68 5.77
C ILE A 193 -8.12 -4.92 4.97
N MET A 194 -8.70 -6.05 5.33
CA MET A 194 -8.66 -7.29 4.56
C MET A 194 -10.04 -7.54 3.96
N LEU A 195 -10.09 -7.79 2.66
CA LEU A 195 -11.34 -8.04 1.96
C LEU A 195 -11.76 -9.50 2.13
N LYS A 196 -13.04 -9.72 2.41
CA LYS A 196 -13.59 -11.07 2.60
C LYS A 196 -13.50 -11.94 1.34
N ASP A 197 -13.69 -11.31 0.18
CA ASP A 197 -13.62 -11.99 -1.12
C ASP A 197 -12.24 -11.94 -1.77
N GLY A 198 -11.21 -11.59 -0.99
CA GLY A 198 -9.84 -11.39 -1.44
C GLY A 198 -9.62 -10.04 -2.12
N ILE A 199 -8.35 -9.70 -2.30
CA ILE A 199 -7.95 -8.41 -2.88
C ILE A 199 -8.43 -8.24 -4.34
N GLN A 200 -8.71 -9.34 -5.03
CA GLN A 200 -9.27 -9.39 -6.39
C GLN A 200 -10.58 -8.62 -6.53
N ALA A 201 -11.34 -8.46 -5.44
CA ALA A 201 -12.60 -7.70 -5.45
C ALA A 201 -12.40 -6.24 -5.89
N VAL A 202 -11.22 -5.64 -5.63
CA VAL A 202 -10.90 -4.27 -6.03
C VAL A 202 -10.75 -4.12 -7.55
N PRO A 203 -9.85 -4.83 -8.23
CA PRO A 203 -9.76 -4.75 -9.69
C PRO A 203 -11.05 -5.19 -10.39
N ASN A 204 -11.77 -6.18 -9.86
CA ASN A 204 -13.07 -6.57 -10.41
C ASN A 204 -14.09 -5.43 -10.35
N GLN A 205 -14.13 -4.67 -9.25
CA GLN A 205 -15.00 -3.50 -9.15
C GLN A 205 -14.65 -2.42 -10.18
N LEU A 206 -13.36 -2.21 -10.48
CA LEU A 206 -12.92 -1.28 -11.53
C LEU A 206 -13.30 -1.79 -12.92
N ALA A 207 -13.02 -3.05 -13.22
CA ALA A 207 -13.35 -3.65 -14.52
C ALA A 207 -14.85 -3.59 -14.79
N ASN A 208 -15.69 -3.83 -13.80
CA ASN A 208 -17.15 -3.76 -13.91
C ASN A 208 -17.70 -2.32 -14.15
N LYS A 209 -16.88 -1.29 -13.95
CA LYS A 209 -17.23 0.10 -14.27
C LYS A 209 -16.93 0.49 -15.72
N LEU A 210 -16.13 -0.32 -16.43
CA LEU A 210 -15.86 -0.10 -17.85
C LEU A 210 -17.12 -0.45 -18.66
N THR A 211 -17.53 0.44 -19.55
CA THR A 211 -18.76 0.28 -20.32
C THR A 211 -18.51 0.05 -21.82
N SER A 212 -17.45 0.65 -22.35
CA SER A 212 -17.07 0.57 -23.75
C SER A 212 -15.71 -0.07 -24.00
N THR A 213 -14.89 -0.18 -22.97
CA THR A 213 -13.54 -0.77 -23.04
C THR A 213 -13.60 -2.28 -23.21
N GLN A 214 -12.88 -2.78 -24.21
CA GLN A 214 -12.73 -4.21 -24.44
C GLN A 214 -11.45 -4.71 -23.74
N ILE A 215 -11.57 -5.78 -22.97
CA ILE A 215 -10.41 -6.50 -22.41
C ILE A 215 -10.16 -7.69 -23.32
N ARG A 216 -8.95 -7.79 -23.88
CA ARG A 216 -8.56 -8.85 -24.81
C ARG A 216 -7.42 -9.64 -24.19
N GLU A 217 -7.60 -10.94 -24.07
CA GLU A 217 -6.54 -11.86 -23.67
C GLU A 217 -5.46 -11.89 -24.76
N ARG A 218 -4.30 -11.27 -24.47
CA ARG A 218 -3.14 -11.26 -25.37
C ARG A 218 -1.86 -11.00 -24.60
N LEU A 219 -0.88 -11.86 -24.84
CA LEU A 219 0.48 -11.66 -24.37
C LEU A 219 1.16 -10.59 -25.23
N ILE A 220 1.65 -9.53 -24.60
CA ILE A 220 2.51 -8.53 -25.24
C ILE A 220 3.92 -8.72 -24.71
N LEU A 221 4.83 -9.23 -25.59
CA LEU A 221 6.20 -9.61 -25.22
C LEU A 221 7.17 -8.41 -25.16
N ALA A 222 6.81 -7.30 -25.79
CA ALA A 222 7.67 -6.11 -25.81
C ALA A 222 6.83 -4.82 -25.86
N VAL A 223 7.23 -3.83 -25.08
CA VAL A 223 6.73 -2.46 -25.17
C VAL A 223 7.88 -1.58 -25.63
N SER A 224 7.71 -0.90 -26.77
CA SER A 224 8.66 0.10 -27.24
C SER A 224 8.08 1.50 -26.98
N TYR A 225 8.87 2.34 -26.34
CA TYR A 225 8.56 3.76 -26.17
C TYR A 225 9.29 4.50 -27.30
N THR A 226 8.53 5.07 -28.22
CA THR A 226 9.05 6.06 -29.17
C THR A 226 8.80 7.44 -28.60
N HIS A 227 9.85 8.20 -28.43
CA HIS A 227 9.78 9.61 -28.07
C HIS A 227 9.42 10.46 -29.28
#